data_8d1d4fbe31224262b0be2f0713f36d28
#
_entry.id   8d1d4fbe31224262b0be2f0713f36d28
#
_cell.length_a   1.000
_cell.length_b   1.000
_cell.length_c   1.000
_cell.angle_alpha   90.00
_cell.angle_beta   90.00
_cell.angle_gamma   90.00
#
_symmetry.space_group_name_H-M   'P 1'
#
loop_
_entity.id
_entity.type
_entity.pdbx_description
1 polymer ?
#
loop_
_entity_poly.entity_id
_entity_poly.type
_entity_poly.pdbx_seq_one_letter_code
_entity_poly.pdbx_strand_id
1 'polypeptide(L)'
;MSGLVHDHAQWPHRRWGADDQIGAGNLLTVERRLAALRSVRSGRLYDLSHEISANAPYLLPNQTPYLLSIWASFRDSIKRRRKTGATNDAGTNLEGVEMTMHVGTHIDALGHFSIGNRLYNGLDAADVVTDWGLDRLGIEHAPPMIARGVLLEPPASIAANS
;
A
#
# COMPACT_ATOMS: atom_id res chain seq x y z
N MET A 1 17.11 -9.49 -31.94
CA MET A 1 16.19 -9.64 -30.79
C MET A 1 14.90 -8.94 -31.17
N SER A 2 13.87 -9.68 -31.61
CA SER A 2 12.56 -9.11 -31.94
C SER A 2 11.89 -8.76 -30.62
N GLY A 3 11.80 -7.47 -30.32
CA GLY A 3 11.03 -7.00 -29.18
C GLY A 3 9.59 -7.46 -29.34
N LEU A 4 9.07 -8.15 -28.34
CA LEU A 4 7.65 -8.41 -28.20
C LEU A 4 6.93 -7.04 -28.10
N VAL A 5 6.47 -6.54 -29.24
CA VAL A 5 5.53 -5.43 -29.26
C VAL A 5 4.22 -6.00 -28.72
N HIS A 6 3.98 -5.84 -27.44
CA HIS A 6 2.65 -6.14 -26.90
C HIS A 6 1.67 -5.14 -27.49
N ASP A 7 0.70 -5.65 -28.24
CA ASP A 7 -0.40 -4.85 -28.73
C ASP A 7 -1.28 -4.43 -27.54
N HIS A 8 -1.02 -3.22 -27.04
CA HIS A 8 -1.73 -2.64 -25.90
C HIS A 8 -3.22 -2.36 -26.20
N ALA A 9 -3.66 -2.53 -27.46
CA ALA A 9 -5.06 -2.43 -27.84
C ALA A 9 -5.91 -3.61 -27.34
N GLN A 10 -5.29 -4.72 -26.93
CA GLN A 10 -5.99 -5.92 -26.49
C GLN A 10 -6.07 -6.10 -24.98
N TRP A 11 -5.68 -5.13 -24.17
CA TRP A 11 -5.87 -5.21 -22.74
C TRP A 11 -7.37 -5.30 -22.42
N PRO A 12 -7.81 -6.24 -21.57
CA PRO A 12 -9.23 -6.39 -21.21
C PRO A 12 -9.65 -5.23 -20.30
N HIS A 13 -9.64 -4.04 -20.90
CA HIS A 13 -10.06 -2.82 -20.26
C HIS A 13 -11.56 -2.87 -20.04
N ARG A 14 -12.00 -2.36 -18.90
CA ARG A 14 -13.41 -2.16 -18.55
C ARG A 14 -14.19 -3.42 -18.17
N ARG A 15 -13.49 -4.47 -17.67
CA ARG A 15 -14.19 -5.67 -17.18
C ARG A 15 -15.30 -5.33 -16.16
N TRP A 16 -15.09 -4.30 -15.36
CA TRP A 16 -16.04 -3.83 -14.34
C TRP A 16 -16.61 -2.44 -14.66
N GLY A 17 -16.52 -1.98 -15.88
CA GLY A 17 -17.00 -0.68 -16.35
C GLY A 17 -15.90 0.35 -16.51
N ALA A 18 -16.23 1.43 -17.24
CA ALA A 18 -15.26 2.48 -17.58
C ALA A 18 -14.83 3.29 -16.35
N ASP A 19 -15.70 3.41 -15.35
CA ASP A 19 -15.47 4.22 -14.15
C ASP A 19 -14.96 3.39 -12.96
N ASP A 20 -14.68 2.09 -13.18
CA ASP A 20 -14.16 1.24 -12.13
C ASP A 20 -12.77 1.70 -11.69
N GLN A 21 -12.57 1.78 -10.37
CA GLN A 21 -11.33 2.16 -9.72
C GLN A 21 -10.83 1.10 -8.71
N ILE A 22 -11.43 -0.07 -8.74
CA ILE A 22 -11.18 -1.17 -7.79
C ILE A 22 -10.41 -2.32 -8.44
N GLY A 23 -10.61 -2.52 -9.75
CA GLY A 23 -9.94 -3.57 -10.50
C GLY A 23 -10.24 -4.97 -9.98
N ALA A 24 -9.20 -5.79 -9.81
CA ALA A 24 -9.35 -7.15 -9.30
C ALA A 24 -9.95 -7.23 -7.88
N GLY A 25 -9.94 -6.15 -7.11
CA GLY A 25 -10.63 -6.07 -5.83
C GLY A 25 -12.14 -6.35 -5.92
N ASN A 26 -12.76 -6.13 -7.09
CA ASN A 26 -14.14 -6.52 -7.38
C ASN A 26 -14.40 -8.03 -7.27
N LEU A 27 -13.34 -8.84 -7.31
CA LEU A 27 -13.46 -10.29 -7.09
C LEU A 27 -13.62 -10.66 -5.61
N LEU A 28 -13.42 -9.74 -4.69
CA LEU A 28 -13.59 -9.95 -3.25
C LEU A 28 -15.06 -9.82 -2.85
N THR A 29 -15.89 -10.73 -3.37
CA THR A 29 -17.32 -10.77 -3.04
C THR A 29 -17.56 -11.21 -1.59
N VAL A 30 -18.78 -11.00 -1.08
CA VAL A 30 -19.19 -11.44 0.26
C VAL A 30 -18.99 -12.95 0.41
N GLU A 31 -19.37 -13.73 -0.60
CA GLU A 31 -19.28 -15.19 -0.60
C GLU A 31 -17.83 -15.64 -0.53
N ARG A 32 -16.93 -14.99 -1.27
CA ARG A 32 -15.48 -15.30 -1.25
C ARG A 32 -14.86 -14.97 0.08
N ARG A 33 -15.22 -13.83 0.68
CA ARG A 33 -14.76 -13.46 2.03
C ARG A 33 -15.23 -14.46 3.07
N LEU A 34 -16.50 -14.84 3.04
CA LEU A 34 -17.04 -15.87 3.94
C LEU A 34 -16.35 -17.23 3.74
N ALA A 35 -16.09 -17.62 2.50
CA ALA A 35 -15.35 -18.86 2.21
C ALA A 35 -13.92 -18.80 2.76
N ALA A 36 -13.24 -17.68 2.63
CA ALA A 36 -11.90 -17.47 3.19
C ALA A 36 -11.90 -17.58 4.72
N LEU A 37 -12.82 -16.92 5.41
CA LEU A 37 -12.96 -17.00 6.87
C LEU A 37 -13.24 -18.42 7.36
N ARG A 38 -14.08 -19.17 6.64
CA ARG A 38 -14.39 -20.58 6.96
C ARG A 38 -13.21 -21.54 6.71
N SER A 39 -12.18 -21.12 5.98
CA SER A 39 -10.99 -21.93 5.72
C SER A 39 -10.01 -21.93 6.90
N VAL A 40 -10.16 -21.05 7.87
CA VAL A 40 -9.31 -20.99 9.06
C VAL A 40 -9.53 -22.23 9.92
N ARG A 41 -8.43 -22.95 10.27
CA ARG A 41 -8.49 -24.20 11.03
C ARG A 41 -7.77 -24.15 12.37
N SER A 42 -6.62 -23.50 12.44
CA SER A 42 -5.75 -23.56 13.62
C SER A 42 -5.73 -22.25 14.43
N GLY A 43 -6.27 -21.16 13.91
CA GLY A 43 -6.18 -19.84 14.54
C GLY A 43 -4.75 -19.28 14.67
N ARG A 44 -3.74 -19.92 14.07
CA ARG A 44 -2.38 -19.40 14.05
C ARG A 44 -2.31 -18.17 13.15
N LEU A 45 -1.60 -17.16 13.63
CA LEU A 45 -1.31 -15.95 12.87
C LEU A 45 0.17 -15.96 12.49
N TYR A 46 0.44 -15.52 11.27
CA TYR A 46 1.79 -15.33 10.75
C TYR A 46 1.88 -13.87 10.29
N ASP A 47 2.72 -13.11 10.97
CA ASP A 47 3.01 -11.74 10.54
C ASP A 47 4.00 -11.80 9.38
N LEU A 48 3.57 -11.33 8.22
CA LEU A 48 4.38 -11.25 7.00
C LEU A 48 4.79 -9.81 6.69
N SER A 49 4.54 -8.88 7.62
CA SER A 49 4.95 -7.49 7.45
C SER A 49 6.44 -7.31 7.70
N HIS A 50 7.03 -6.36 7.01
CA HIS A 50 8.35 -5.84 7.33
C HIS A 50 8.22 -4.65 8.28
N GLU A 51 9.14 -4.57 9.24
CA GLU A 51 9.26 -3.38 10.08
C GLU A 51 9.63 -2.17 9.21
N ILE A 52 8.84 -1.10 9.34
CA ILE A 52 9.15 0.19 8.72
C ILE A 52 10.02 0.98 9.68
N SER A 53 11.30 1.07 9.37
CA SER A 53 12.31 1.72 10.22
C SER A 53 13.42 2.33 9.36
N ALA A 54 14.35 3.01 10.00
CA ALA A 54 15.55 3.55 9.33
C ALA A 54 16.41 2.48 8.66
N ASN A 55 16.25 1.21 9.03
CA ASN A 55 16.97 0.07 8.46
C ASN A 55 16.17 -0.67 7.39
N ALA A 56 14.93 -0.26 7.11
CA ALA A 56 14.13 -0.86 6.06
C ALA A 56 14.83 -0.65 4.70
N PRO A 57 14.91 -1.68 3.85
CA PRO A 57 15.53 -1.53 2.55
C PRO A 57 14.75 -0.56 1.65
N TYR A 58 15.46 0.30 0.95
CA TYR A 58 14.91 1.23 -0.02
C TYR A 58 15.81 1.35 -1.25
N LEU A 59 15.23 1.69 -2.40
CA LEU A 59 15.94 1.75 -3.68
C LEU A 59 16.34 3.18 -4.04
N LEU A 60 17.63 3.48 -3.93
CA LEU A 60 18.21 4.72 -4.48
C LEU A 60 18.26 4.67 -6.02
N PRO A 61 18.06 5.80 -6.71
CA PRO A 61 17.78 7.15 -6.19
C PRO A 61 16.28 7.44 -6.05
N ASN A 62 15.41 6.48 -6.32
CA ASN A 62 13.97 6.70 -6.48
C ASN A 62 13.22 6.79 -5.14
N GLN A 63 13.83 6.36 -4.05
CA GLN A 63 13.22 6.34 -2.72
C GLN A 63 14.01 7.19 -1.74
N THR A 64 13.32 7.83 -0.82
CA THR A 64 13.92 8.59 0.27
C THR A 64 14.10 7.73 1.51
N PRO A 65 15.11 8.03 2.35
CA PRO A 65 15.25 7.37 3.64
C PRO A 65 14.04 7.61 4.55
N TYR A 66 13.83 6.67 5.46
CA TYR A 66 12.88 6.83 6.55
C TYR A 66 13.41 7.86 7.56
N LEU A 67 12.62 8.88 7.83
CA LEU A 67 12.91 9.90 8.86
C LEU A 67 11.78 9.88 9.89
N LEU A 68 12.15 9.64 11.14
CA LEU A 68 11.25 9.72 12.30
C LEU A 68 11.64 10.92 13.15
N SER A 69 10.68 11.73 13.53
CA SER A 69 10.87 12.87 14.45
C SER A 69 9.82 12.88 15.55
N ILE A 70 10.19 13.40 16.70
CA ILE A 70 9.25 13.67 17.81
C ILE A 70 8.84 15.14 17.72
N TRP A 71 7.61 15.40 17.29
CA TRP A 71 7.07 16.76 17.18
C TRP A 71 6.63 17.34 18.51
N ALA A 72 6.16 16.49 19.43
CA ALA A 72 5.86 16.89 20.79
C ALA A 72 6.18 15.76 21.75
N SER A 73 6.90 16.07 22.82
CA SER A 73 7.23 15.10 23.86
C SER A 73 6.12 14.98 24.90
N PHE A 74 6.12 13.85 25.64
CA PHE A 74 5.21 13.66 26.77
C PHE A 74 5.35 14.79 27.80
N ARG A 75 6.56 15.35 28.02
CA ARG A 75 6.81 16.46 28.95
C ARG A 75 6.08 17.73 28.52
N ASP A 76 6.11 18.05 27.24
CA ASP A 76 5.40 19.22 26.70
C ASP A 76 3.88 19.02 26.72
N SER A 77 3.45 17.79 26.45
CA SER A 77 2.05 17.39 26.54
C SER A 77 1.52 17.58 27.98
N ILE A 78 2.22 17.10 28.99
CA ILE A 78 1.84 17.29 30.40
C ILE A 78 1.75 18.79 30.75
N LYS A 79 2.77 19.59 30.37
CA LYS A 79 2.76 21.04 30.61
C LYS A 79 1.54 21.73 29.99
N ARG A 80 1.20 21.40 28.73
CA ARG A 80 0.04 21.99 28.09
C ARG A 80 -1.27 21.58 28.74
N ARG A 81 -1.42 20.31 29.10
CA ARG A 81 -2.62 19.80 29.77
C ARG A 81 -2.85 20.40 31.14
N ARG A 82 -1.78 20.57 31.92
CA ARG A 82 -1.87 21.28 33.22
C ARG A 82 -2.36 22.73 33.07
N LYS A 83 -1.95 23.44 31.99
CA LYS A 83 -2.44 24.80 31.71
C LYS A 83 -3.91 24.87 31.40
N THR A 84 -4.51 23.77 30.91
CA THR A 84 -5.95 23.63 30.62
C THR A 84 -6.74 22.99 31.77
N GLY A 85 -6.13 22.85 32.96
CA GLY A 85 -6.81 22.37 34.15
C GLY A 85 -6.74 20.86 34.38
N ALA A 86 -5.93 20.12 33.64
CA ALA A 86 -5.74 18.70 33.92
C ALA A 86 -5.06 18.49 35.26
N THR A 87 -5.61 17.62 36.10
CA THR A 87 -5.12 17.30 37.45
C THR A 87 -4.25 16.04 37.48
N ASN A 88 -4.16 15.32 36.39
CA ASN A 88 -3.30 14.14 36.23
C ASN A 88 -2.09 14.47 35.35
N ASP A 89 -1.05 13.68 35.47
CA ASP A 89 0.20 13.83 34.71
C ASP A 89 0.21 12.96 33.44
N ALA A 90 -0.97 12.71 32.83
CA ALA A 90 -1.06 12.01 31.57
C ALA A 90 -0.36 12.81 30.47
N GLY A 91 0.59 12.20 29.81
CA GLY A 91 1.34 12.75 28.69
C GLY A 91 1.29 11.84 27.48
N THR A 92 1.56 12.41 26.32
CA THR A 92 1.62 11.71 25.04
C THR A 92 2.81 12.22 24.25
N ASN A 93 3.42 11.36 23.45
CA ASN A 93 4.29 11.78 22.37
C ASN A 93 3.48 11.98 21.10
N LEU A 94 4.00 12.79 20.20
CA LEU A 94 3.49 12.95 18.84
C LEU A 94 4.66 12.80 17.89
N GLU A 95 4.61 11.78 17.08
CA GLU A 95 5.64 11.42 16.11
C GLU A 95 5.22 11.86 14.71
N GLY A 96 6.21 12.18 13.89
CA GLY A 96 6.06 12.41 12.45
C GLY A 96 7.00 11.52 11.67
N VAL A 97 6.53 11.01 10.56
CA VAL A 97 7.31 10.19 9.62
C VAL A 97 7.35 10.87 8.26
N GLU A 98 8.53 10.92 7.67
CA GLU A 98 8.74 11.30 6.28
C GLU A 98 9.47 10.16 5.57
N MET A 99 8.89 9.65 4.50
CA MET A 99 9.47 8.59 3.66
C MET A 99 8.70 8.47 2.35
N THR A 100 9.31 7.83 1.35
CA THR A 100 8.53 7.33 0.21
C THR A 100 7.69 6.13 0.64
N MET A 101 6.50 5.98 0.07
CA MET A 101 5.52 4.98 0.52
C MET A 101 5.88 3.54 0.12
N HIS A 102 6.78 3.35 -0.86
CA HIS A 102 7.15 2.03 -1.38
C HIS A 102 8.29 1.40 -0.56
N VAL A 103 8.03 1.18 0.72
CA VAL A 103 8.96 0.59 1.69
C VAL A 103 8.28 -0.52 2.47
N GLY A 104 8.96 -1.66 2.66
CA GLY A 104 8.43 -2.80 3.39
C GLY A 104 7.24 -3.46 2.67
N THR A 105 6.39 -4.11 3.44
CA THR A 105 5.18 -4.77 2.92
C THR A 105 4.08 -3.73 2.70
N HIS A 106 3.73 -3.48 1.46
CA HIS A 106 2.73 -2.48 1.07
C HIS A 106 1.93 -2.94 -0.13
N ILE A 107 0.93 -2.18 -0.50
CA ILE A 107 0.11 -2.35 -1.69
C ILE A 107 0.11 -1.07 -2.49
N ASP A 108 0.25 -1.19 -3.80
CA ASP A 108 0.19 -0.07 -4.71
C ASP A 108 -1.23 0.18 -5.21
N ALA A 109 -1.57 1.43 -5.42
CA ALA A 109 -2.79 1.84 -6.07
C ALA A 109 -2.77 1.48 -7.56
N LEU A 110 -3.95 1.36 -8.19
CA LEU A 110 -4.07 1.11 -9.63
C LEU A 110 -3.46 2.24 -10.48
N GLY A 111 -3.35 3.43 -9.93
CA GLY A 111 -2.70 4.58 -10.57
C GLY A 111 -1.18 4.63 -10.40
N HIS A 112 -0.58 3.70 -9.62
CA HIS A 112 0.87 3.70 -9.40
C HIS A 112 1.67 3.24 -10.63
N PHE A 113 1.13 2.32 -11.42
CA PHE A 113 1.87 1.70 -12.52
C PHE A 113 1.21 1.98 -13.86
N SER A 114 2.02 2.39 -14.84
CA SER A 114 1.58 2.65 -16.22
C SER A 114 2.36 1.83 -17.23
N ILE A 115 1.76 1.61 -18.40
CA ILE A 115 2.48 1.13 -19.58
C ILE A 115 2.43 2.23 -20.62
N GLY A 116 3.57 2.83 -20.91
CA GLY A 116 3.62 4.14 -21.53
C GLY A 116 2.85 5.13 -20.67
N ASN A 117 1.93 5.89 -21.26
CA ASN A 117 1.06 6.82 -20.52
C ASN A 117 -0.29 6.21 -20.12
N ARG A 118 -0.47 4.88 -20.22
CA ARG A 118 -1.76 4.24 -19.94
C ARG A 118 -1.77 3.58 -18.60
N LEU A 119 -2.67 4.06 -17.74
CA LEU A 119 -3.04 3.48 -16.46
C LEU A 119 -4.16 2.45 -16.62
N TYR A 120 -4.59 1.88 -15.50
CA TYR A 120 -5.75 0.99 -15.46
C TYR A 120 -6.96 1.61 -16.18
N ASN A 121 -7.76 0.77 -16.84
CA ASN A 121 -8.88 1.18 -17.70
C ASN A 121 -8.49 2.08 -18.89
N GLY A 122 -7.20 2.17 -19.22
CA GLY A 122 -6.71 2.95 -20.35
C GLY A 122 -6.75 4.47 -20.12
N LEU A 123 -6.88 4.91 -18.86
CA LEU A 123 -6.79 6.32 -18.51
C LEU A 123 -5.39 6.86 -18.84
N ASP A 124 -5.32 8.09 -19.30
CA ASP A 124 -4.04 8.75 -19.52
C ASP A 124 -3.46 9.21 -18.18
N ALA A 125 -2.19 8.91 -17.95
CA ALA A 125 -1.53 9.29 -16.70
C ALA A 125 -1.49 10.81 -16.52
N ALA A 126 -1.41 11.57 -17.60
CA ALA A 126 -1.42 13.03 -17.54
C ALA A 126 -2.76 13.61 -17.05
N ASP A 127 -3.85 12.86 -17.21
CA ASP A 127 -5.18 13.28 -16.74
C ASP A 127 -5.46 12.85 -15.28
N VAL A 128 -4.61 11.99 -14.70
CA VAL A 128 -4.85 11.38 -13.40
C VAL A 128 -3.83 11.81 -12.35
N VAL A 129 -2.56 11.96 -12.75
CA VAL A 129 -1.46 12.27 -11.82
C VAL A 129 -1.33 13.78 -11.66
N THR A 130 -1.37 14.24 -10.42
CA THR A 130 -1.19 15.66 -10.08
C THR A 130 0.03 15.82 -9.16
N ASP A 131 0.43 17.07 -8.91
CA ASP A 131 1.50 17.40 -7.96
C ASP A 131 1.17 17.00 -6.51
N TRP A 132 -0.09 16.73 -6.21
CA TRP A 132 -0.60 16.45 -4.85
C TRP A 132 -1.07 15.01 -4.66
N GLY A 133 -1.02 14.18 -5.72
CA GLY A 133 -1.47 12.79 -5.69
C GLY A 133 -2.24 12.39 -6.93
N LEU A 134 -3.12 11.43 -6.77
CA LEU A 134 -3.94 10.89 -7.85
C LEU A 134 -5.38 11.38 -7.71
N ASP A 135 -5.94 12.00 -8.77
CA ASP A 135 -7.35 12.38 -8.81
C ASP A 135 -8.28 11.17 -9.03
N ARG A 136 -7.73 10.09 -9.56
CA ARG A 136 -8.41 8.81 -9.77
C ARG A 136 -7.45 7.65 -9.53
N LEU A 137 -7.98 6.45 -9.33
CA LEU A 137 -7.20 5.22 -9.15
C LEU A 137 -6.30 5.22 -7.90
N GLY A 138 -6.61 6.04 -6.92
CA GLY A 138 -5.88 6.11 -5.66
C GLY A 138 -6.12 4.89 -4.76
N ILE A 139 -5.27 4.73 -3.76
CA ILE A 139 -5.30 3.58 -2.84
C ILE A 139 -6.56 3.55 -1.95
N GLU A 140 -7.22 4.68 -1.77
CA GLU A 140 -8.47 4.81 -1.01
C GLU A 140 -9.62 4.01 -1.62
N HIS A 141 -9.52 3.63 -2.89
CA HIS A 141 -10.49 2.77 -3.57
C HIS A 141 -10.25 1.28 -3.34
N ALA A 142 -9.07 0.90 -2.83
CA ALA A 142 -8.77 -0.50 -2.55
C ALA A 142 -9.66 -1.03 -1.41
N PRO A 143 -10.43 -2.11 -1.63
CA PRO A 143 -11.28 -2.66 -0.59
C PRO A 143 -10.46 -3.39 0.48
N PRO A 144 -10.98 -3.57 1.71
CA PRO A 144 -10.39 -4.46 2.69
C PRO A 144 -10.22 -5.87 2.12
N MET A 145 -9.00 -6.41 2.22
CA MET A 145 -8.63 -7.67 1.59
C MET A 145 -8.77 -8.84 2.57
N ILE A 146 -9.85 -9.59 2.43
CA ILE A 146 -10.05 -10.87 3.12
C ILE A 146 -10.23 -11.93 2.03
N ALA A 147 -9.22 -12.78 1.86
CA ALA A 147 -9.19 -13.80 0.83
C ALA A 147 -8.37 -15.01 1.27
N ARG A 148 -8.49 -16.10 0.54
CA ARG A 148 -7.59 -17.24 0.66
C ARG A 148 -6.22 -16.84 0.11
N GLY A 149 -5.18 -17.00 0.91
CA GLY A 149 -3.79 -16.88 0.47
C GLY A 149 -3.26 -18.18 -0.13
N VAL A 150 -2.29 -18.06 -1.01
CA VAL A 150 -1.51 -19.18 -1.55
C VAL A 150 -0.04 -18.83 -1.36
N LEU A 151 0.68 -19.69 -0.65
CA LEU A 151 2.14 -19.59 -0.53
C LEU A 151 2.76 -20.18 -1.81
N LEU A 152 3.55 -19.39 -2.50
CA LEU A 152 4.35 -19.83 -3.63
C LEU A 152 5.81 -19.86 -3.19
N GLU A 153 6.42 -21.02 -3.25
CA GLU A 153 7.86 -21.17 -2.99
C GLU A 153 8.62 -20.87 -4.29
N PRO A 154 9.53 -19.88 -4.29
CA PRO A 154 10.36 -19.65 -5.46
C PRO A 154 11.28 -20.85 -5.70
N PRO A 155 11.64 -21.19 -6.96
CA PRO A 155 12.63 -22.19 -7.24
C PRO A 155 13.94 -21.89 -6.49
N ALA A 156 14.62 -22.93 -6.01
CA ALA A 156 15.86 -22.82 -5.23
C ALA A 156 16.96 -21.96 -5.91
N SER A 157 16.95 -21.88 -7.24
CA SER A 157 17.86 -21.04 -8.04
C SER A 157 17.62 -19.52 -7.88
N ILE A 158 16.43 -19.10 -7.44
CA ILE A 158 16.12 -17.67 -7.19
C ILE A 158 16.44 -17.33 -5.73
N ALA A 159 16.19 -18.25 -4.81
CA ALA A 159 16.46 -18.04 -3.38
C ALA A 159 17.96 -17.93 -3.02
N ALA A 160 18.85 -18.40 -3.89
CA ALA A 160 20.30 -18.36 -3.66
C ALA A 160 20.97 -17.00 -4.06
N ASN A 161 20.23 -16.09 -4.68
CA ASN A 161 20.75 -14.81 -5.18
C ASN A 161 20.07 -13.57 -4.53
N SER A 162 19.34 -13.77 -3.45
CA SER A 162 18.65 -12.70 -2.69
C SER A 162 19.36 -12.35 -1.38
#